data_450e1961f919edad9b77354f0f01bdc9
#
_entry.id   450e1961f919edad9b77354f0f01bdc9
#
_cell.length_a   1.000
_cell.length_b   1.000
_cell.length_c   1.000
_cell.angle_alpha   90.00
_cell.angle_beta   90.00
_cell.angle_gamma   90.00
#
_symmetry.space_group_name_H-M   'P 1'
#
loop_
_entity.id
_entity.type
_entity.pdbx_description
1 polymer ?
#
loop_
_entity_poly.entity_id
_entity_poly.type
_entity_poly.pdbx_seq_one_letter_code
_entity_poly.pdbx_strand_id
1 'polypeptide(L)'
;MAILIAYLVRTNNSHAVGRVWIGVTAAIGISLGLGFVLIFVDESLSERAAEAFAGITSLLAVALITWMIFWMASHARHIKAHLLGEVDKALKTSAAAVALVAFLAVIREGLETALFLYAGIQSSGEKTAPLLGAVLGLATSVVLGVLMYRGAVKLNLGALFKWTGAALVIVAGGVLRYGVHEFQELGWFPGEDNGAIDFSSTIAPDSVVGTLIKGLVNLTPTMSWLEVVIWLSYVVPTLILFFWVIGRKSKSPKLVVPGETSTKEPVEVPR
;
A
#
# COMPACT_ATOMS: atom_id res chain seq x y z
N MET A 1 -5.65 12.34 5.00
CA MET A 1 -5.62 13.82 5.08
C MET A 1 -6.98 14.46 4.81
N ALA A 2 -7.68 14.17 3.69
CA ALA A 2 -9.00 14.76 3.38
C ALA A 2 -10.02 14.61 4.52
N ILE A 3 -10.12 13.43 5.14
CA ILE A 3 -11.03 13.16 6.27
C ILE A 3 -10.66 14.00 7.50
N LEU A 4 -9.37 14.16 7.80
CA LEU A 4 -8.89 14.93 8.93
C LEU A 4 -9.19 16.43 8.77
N ILE A 5 -8.90 16.98 7.60
CA ILE A 5 -9.20 18.39 7.28
C ILE A 5 -10.71 18.63 7.32
N ALA A 6 -11.52 17.74 6.71
CA ALA A 6 -12.97 17.85 6.76
C ALA A 6 -13.51 17.80 8.18
N TYR A 7 -12.92 16.99 9.05
CA TYR A 7 -13.28 16.91 10.46
C TYR A 7 -12.96 18.21 11.21
N LEU A 8 -11.73 18.75 11.06
CA LEU A 8 -11.32 19.99 11.71
C LEU A 8 -12.19 21.19 11.29
N VAL A 9 -12.56 21.26 10.01
CA VAL A 9 -13.46 22.31 9.51
C VAL A 9 -14.87 22.15 10.10
N ARG A 10 -15.40 20.93 10.16
CA ARG A 10 -16.74 20.66 10.73
C ARG A 10 -16.83 20.89 12.24
N THR A 11 -15.74 20.68 12.97
CA THR A 11 -15.66 20.89 14.42
C THR A 11 -15.26 22.33 14.81
N ASN A 12 -15.28 23.25 13.85
CA ASN A 12 -14.89 24.67 14.03
C ASN A 12 -13.44 24.88 14.52
N ASN A 13 -12.56 23.92 14.24
CA ASN A 13 -11.13 23.96 14.57
C ASN A 13 -10.26 24.26 13.32
N SER A 14 -10.78 25.09 12.40
CA SER A 14 -10.10 25.43 11.13
C SER A 14 -8.71 26.08 11.35
N HIS A 15 -8.49 26.73 12.47
CA HIS A 15 -7.18 27.29 12.85
C HIS A 15 -6.09 26.22 13.03
N ALA A 16 -6.47 24.96 13.29
CA ALA A 16 -5.52 23.85 13.40
C ALA A 16 -5.09 23.29 12.04
N VAL A 17 -5.78 23.63 10.94
CA VAL A 17 -5.44 23.12 9.58
C VAL A 17 -4.03 23.51 9.15
N GLY A 18 -3.59 24.75 9.46
CA GLY A 18 -2.22 25.18 9.17
C GLY A 18 -1.15 24.30 9.85
N ARG A 19 -1.42 23.82 11.07
CA ARG A 19 -0.52 22.95 11.85
C ARG A 19 -0.48 21.54 11.28
N VAL A 20 -1.62 21.04 10.79
CA VAL A 20 -1.67 19.78 10.04
C VAL A 20 -0.75 19.84 8.83
N TRP A 21 -0.80 20.93 8.07
CA TRP A 21 0.08 21.11 6.91
C TRP A 21 1.56 21.17 7.26
N ILE A 22 1.95 21.76 8.40
CA ILE A 22 3.33 21.72 8.88
C ILE A 22 3.79 20.27 9.10
N GLY A 23 2.98 19.45 9.78
CA GLY A 23 3.29 18.03 9.97
C GLY A 23 3.37 17.25 8.66
N VAL A 24 2.43 17.48 7.75
CA VAL A 24 2.38 16.84 6.43
C VAL A 24 3.60 17.19 5.58
N THR A 25 3.96 18.49 5.48
CA THR A 25 5.12 18.93 4.68
C THR A 25 6.44 18.42 5.24
N ALA A 26 6.59 18.39 6.57
CA ALA A 26 7.74 17.77 7.21
C ALA A 26 7.86 16.28 6.88
N ALA A 27 6.74 15.53 6.95
CA ALA A 27 6.72 14.12 6.60
C ALA A 27 7.07 13.88 5.13
N ILE A 28 6.50 14.66 4.20
CA ILE A 28 6.82 14.57 2.78
C ILE A 28 8.32 14.87 2.55
N GLY A 29 8.87 15.91 3.18
CA GLY A 29 10.28 16.25 3.05
C GLY A 29 11.21 15.13 3.50
N ILE A 30 10.93 14.48 4.63
CA ILE A 30 11.71 13.34 5.13
C ILE A 30 11.56 12.13 4.21
N SER A 31 10.36 11.85 3.71
CA SER A 31 10.12 10.72 2.80
C SER A 31 10.85 10.89 1.46
N LEU A 32 10.82 12.10 0.89
CA LEU A 32 11.61 12.41 -0.30
C LEU A 32 13.11 12.31 -0.01
N GLY A 33 13.55 12.80 1.15
CA GLY A 33 14.94 12.67 1.59
C GLY A 33 15.40 11.21 1.66
N LEU A 34 14.57 10.32 2.20
CA LEU A 34 14.86 8.89 2.20
C LEU A 34 14.97 8.34 0.76
N GLY A 35 14.05 8.69 -0.13
CA GLY A 35 14.10 8.26 -1.53
C GLY A 35 15.40 8.68 -2.22
N PHE A 36 15.83 9.93 -2.01
CA PHE A 36 17.11 10.43 -2.52
C PHE A 36 18.31 9.69 -1.91
N VAL A 37 18.29 9.42 -0.61
CA VAL A 37 19.36 8.66 0.06
C VAL A 37 19.46 7.26 -0.51
N LEU A 38 18.34 6.56 -0.73
CA LEU A 38 18.35 5.21 -1.32
C LEU A 38 18.98 5.21 -2.71
N ILE A 39 18.59 6.15 -3.59
CA ILE A 39 19.15 6.27 -4.94
C ILE A 39 20.64 6.63 -4.89
N PHE A 40 21.03 7.58 -4.04
CA PHE A 40 22.43 8.03 -3.93
C PHE A 40 23.33 6.92 -3.39
N VAL A 41 22.87 6.16 -2.40
CA VAL A 41 23.62 5.01 -1.85
C VAL A 41 23.80 3.97 -2.95
N ASP A 42 22.73 3.60 -3.65
CA ASP A 42 22.77 2.64 -4.74
C ASP A 42 23.78 3.03 -5.83
N GLU A 43 23.72 4.26 -6.33
CA GLU A 43 24.64 4.79 -7.35
C GLU A 43 26.11 4.91 -6.87
N SER A 44 26.35 4.92 -5.56
CA SER A 44 27.68 5.03 -4.96
C SER A 44 28.34 3.69 -4.68
N LEU A 45 27.57 2.59 -4.73
CA LEU A 45 28.05 1.23 -4.45
C LEU A 45 28.78 0.62 -5.65
N SER A 46 29.66 -0.34 -5.38
CA SER A 46 30.17 -1.24 -6.44
C SER A 46 29.06 -2.14 -6.95
N GLU A 47 29.12 -2.61 -8.17
CA GLU A 47 28.13 -3.46 -8.83
C GLU A 47 27.62 -4.58 -7.91
N ARG A 48 28.54 -5.38 -7.36
CA ARG A 48 28.20 -6.47 -6.42
C ARG A 48 27.55 -6.00 -5.11
N ALA A 49 27.90 -4.81 -4.62
CA ALA A 49 27.27 -4.26 -3.42
C ALA A 49 25.90 -3.65 -3.73
N ALA A 50 25.70 -3.11 -4.94
CA ALA A 50 24.40 -2.63 -5.42
C ALA A 50 23.41 -3.79 -5.59
N GLU A 51 23.80 -4.93 -6.17
CA GLU A 51 22.99 -6.15 -6.24
C GLU A 51 22.56 -6.63 -4.85
N ALA A 52 23.49 -6.71 -3.88
CA ALA A 52 23.17 -7.08 -2.52
C ALA A 52 22.20 -6.08 -1.86
N PHE A 53 22.41 -4.79 -2.08
CA PHE A 53 21.57 -3.73 -1.56
C PHE A 53 20.16 -3.77 -2.18
N ALA A 54 20.07 -3.97 -3.50
CA ALA A 54 18.81 -4.13 -4.23
C ALA A 54 18.04 -5.38 -3.75
N GLY A 55 18.71 -6.51 -3.60
CA GLY A 55 18.11 -7.74 -3.07
C GLY A 55 17.56 -7.57 -1.67
N ILE A 56 18.36 -7.00 -0.74
CA ILE A 56 17.96 -6.81 0.67
C ILE A 56 16.80 -5.79 0.77
N THR A 57 16.89 -4.67 0.07
CA THR A 57 15.83 -3.63 0.08
C THR A 57 14.54 -4.14 -0.52
N SER A 58 14.59 -5.00 -1.56
CA SER A 58 13.43 -5.68 -2.14
C SER A 58 12.75 -6.60 -1.13
N LEU A 59 13.50 -7.43 -0.39
CA LEU A 59 12.94 -8.28 0.66
C LEU A 59 12.28 -7.45 1.78
N LEU A 60 12.93 -6.36 2.19
CA LEU A 60 12.37 -5.44 3.18
C LEU A 60 11.06 -4.80 2.68
N ALA A 61 11.05 -4.35 1.42
CA ALA A 61 9.84 -3.81 0.80
C ALA A 61 8.70 -4.82 0.79
N VAL A 62 8.95 -6.07 0.37
CA VAL A 62 7.95 -7.16 0.36
C VAL A 62 7.41 -7.43 1.77
N ALA A 63 8.28 -7.49 2.78
CA ALA A 63 7.87 -7.69 4.16
C ALA A 63 6.95 -6.56 4.65
N LEU A 64 7.29 -5.30 4.37
CA LEU A 64 6.50 -4.13 4.73
C LEU A 64 5.18 -4.08 3.97
N ILE A 65 5.16 -4.35 2.64
CA ILE A 65 3.93 -4.41 1.83
C ILE A 65 3.00 -5.49 2.40
N THR A 66 3.54 -6.68 2.68
CA THR A 66 2.76 -7.79 3.22
C THR A 66 2.16 -7.43 4.57
N TRP A 67 2.96 -6.89 5.49
CA TRP A 67 2.46 -6.40 6.77
C TRP A 67 1.35 -5.36 6.59
N MET A 68 1.61 -4.32 5.74
CA MET A 68 0.65 -3.25 5.50
C MET A 68 -0.70 -3.79 4.99
N ILE A 69 -0.69 -4.69 4.00
CA ILE A 69 -1.89 -5.29 3.43
C ILE A 69 -2.73 -5.99 4.51
N PHE A 70 -2.11 -6.83 5.34
CA PHE A 70 -2.81 -7.55 6.41
C PHE A 70 -3.24 -6.62 7.55
N TRP A 71 -2.43 -5.63 7.89
CA TRP A 71 -2.79 -4.64 8.88
C TRP A 71 -4.00 -3.81 8.43
N MET A 72 -4.00 -3.33 7.19
CA MET A 72 -5.13 -2.58 6.61
C MET A 72 -6.38 -3.44 6.52
N ALA A 73 -6.28 -4.68 6.03
CA ALA A 73 -7.39 -5.64 5.99
C ALA A 73 -8.00 -5.85 7.39
N SER A 74 -7.16 -5.76 8.43
CA SER A 74 -7.58 -5.94 9.82
C SER A 74 -8.22 -4.70 10.45
N HIS A 75 -7.77 -3.50 10.11
CA HIS A 75 -8.10 -2.27 10.81
C HIS A 75 -8.91 -1.27 9.98
N ALA A 76 -9.15 -1.53 8.69
CA ALA A 76 -9.79 -0.59 7.76
C ALA A 76 -11.08 0.08 8.29
N ARG A 77 -11.90 -0.65 9.06
CA ARG A 77 -13.16 -0.13 9.63
C ARG A 77 -12.96 0.85 10.78
N HIS A 78 -11.83 0.75 11.50
CA HIS A 78 -11.56 1.52 12.72
C HIS A 78 -10.56 2.65 12.51
N ILE A 79 -9.83 2.66 11.38
CA ILE A 79 -8.79 3.67 11.09
C ILE A 79 -9.34 5.09 11.20
N LYS A 80 -10.53 5.35 10.66
CA LYS A 80 -11.16 6.67 10.73
C LYS A 80 -11.43 7.09 12.17
N ALA A 81 -12.05 6.22 12.98
CA ALA A 81 -12.38 6.51 14.37
C ALA A 81 -11.12 6.71 15.22
N HIS A 82 -10.11 5.87 15.01
CA HIS A 82 -8.83 5.99 15.71
C HIS A 82 -8.13 7.32 15.39
N LEU A 83 -7.99 7.67 14.10
CA LEU A 83 -7.35 8.92 13.68
C LEU A 83 -8.09 10.15 14.24
N LEU A 84 -9.43 10.17 14.20
CA LEU A 84 -10.21 11.27 14.75
C LEU A 84 -10.05 11.37 16.26
N GLY A 85 -10.01 10.25 16.97
CA GLY A 85 -9.77 10.23 18.42
C GLY A 85 -8.39 10.77 18.82
N GLU A 86 -7.34 10.46 18.06
CA GLU A 86 -6.00 11.00 18.29
C GLU A 86 -5.95 12.52 18.04
N VAL A 87 -6.63 12.99 17.00
CA VAL A 87 -6.73 14.45 16.71
C VAL A 87 -7.49 15.19 17.82
N ASP A 88 -8.58 14.61 18.35
CA ASP A 88 -9.33 15.23 19.46
C ASP A 88 -8.49 15.35 20.74
N LYS A 89 -7.70 14.32 21.04
CA LYS A 89 -6.75 14.39 22.16
C LYS A 89 -5.67 15.46 21.90
N ALA A 90 -5.13 15.50 20.69
CA ALA A 90 -4.10 16.46 20.31
C ALA A 90 -4.60 17.91 20.37
N LEU A 91 -5.84 18.17 19.94
CA LEU A 91 -6.49 19.49 20.04
C LEU A 91 -6.59 20.00 21.49
N LYS A 92 -6.83 19.09 22.43
CA LYS A 92 -6.90 19.41 23.87
C LYS A 92 -5.52 19.60 24.51
N THR A 93 -4.48 19.07 23.90
CA THR A 93 -3.12 19.08 24.48
C THR A 93 -2.34 20.30 24.03
N SER A 94 -2.04 20.43 22.75
CA SER A 94 -1.28 21.56 22.20
C SER A 94 -1.34 21.63 20.67
N ALA A 95 -0.93 22.77 20.15
CA ALA A 95 -0.74 23.01 18.74
C ALA A 95 0.28 22.06 18.07
N ALA A 96 1.39 21.81 18.78
CA ALA A 96 2.44 20.92 18.31
C ALA A 96 1.94 19.46 18.27
N ALA A 97 1.07 19.05 19.20
CA ALA A 97 0.49 17.71 19.19
C ALA A 97 -0.34 17.43 17.93
N VAL A 98 -1.09 18.41 17.43
CA VAL A 98 -1.86 18.28 16.18
C VAL A 98 -0.92 18.10 14.97
N ALA A 99 0.16 18.89 14.91
CA ALA A 99 1.17 18.73 13.87
C ALA A 99 1.85 17.36 13.95
N LEU A 100 2.16 16.87 15.15
CA LEU A 100 2.78 15.57 15.38
C LEU A 100 1.87 14.42 14.96
N VAL A 101 0.58 14.45 15.29
CA VAL A 101 -0.39 13.43 14.84
C VAL A 101 -0.48 13.40 13.31
N ALA A 102 -0.54 14.58 12.66
CA ALA A 102 -0.54 14.66 11.21
C ALA A 102 0.77 14.15 10.60
N PHE A 103 1.91 14.50 11.20
CA PHE A 103 3.23 14.02 10.82
C PHE A 103 3.31 12.49 10.90
N LEU A 104 2.99 11.90 12.06
CA LEU A 104 3.07 10.45 12.28
C LEU A 104 2.12 9.67 11.36
N ALA A 105 0.95 10.24 11.05
CA ALA A 105 0.01 9.62 10.10
C ALA A 105 0.53 9.60 8.66
N VAL A 106 1.36 10.58 8.26
CA VAL A 106 1.85 10.72 6.88
C VAL A 106 3.25 10.13 6.71
N ILE A 107 4.14 10.29 7.73
CA ILE A 107 5.52 9.83 7.59
C ILE A 107 5.61 8.33 7.35
N ARG A 108 4.77 7.56 8.03
CA ARG A 108 4.71 6.11 7.84
C ARG A 108 4.43 5.75 6.38
N GLU A 109 3.33 6.26 5.84
CA GLU A 109 2.93 6.02 4.45
C GLU A 109 3.97 6.56 3.45
N GLY A 110 4.58 7.70 3.81
CA GLY A 110 5.60 8.33 2.98
C GLY A 110 6.91 7.53 2.91
N LEU A 111 7.36 6.97 4.03
CA LEU A 111 8.55 6.10 4.07
C LEU A 111 8.30 4.78 3.33
N GLU A 112 7.12 4.16 3.54
CA GLU A 112 6.69 2.96 2.81
C GLU A 112 6.66 3.26 1.30
N THR A 113 6.08 4.38 0.88
CA THR A 113 6.01 4.80 -0.54
C THR A 113 7.39 5.02 -1.14
N ALA A 114 8.31 5.68 -0.42
CA ALA A 114 9.68 5.90 -0.89
C ALA A 114 10.42 4.59 -1.12
N LEU A 115 10.30 3.64 -0.18
CA LEU A 115 10.91 2.31 -0.30
C LEU A 115 10.28 1.50 -1.44
N PHE A 116 8.94 1.52 -1.57
CA PHE A 116 8.25 0.78 -2.63
C PHE A 116 8.55 1.35 -4.01
N LEU A 117 8.64 2.67 -4.13
CA LEU A 117 9.01 3.32 -5.39
C LEU A 117 10.46 2.99 -5.77
N TYR A 118 11.38 3.02 -4.80
CA TYR A 118 12.76 2.61 -5.02
C TYR A 118 12.83 1.15 -5.49
N ALA A 119 12.19 0.21 -4.76
CA ALA A 119 12.16 -1.19 -5.14
C ALA A 119 11.49 -1.42 -6.51
N GLY A 120 10.46 -0.65 -6.85
CA GLY A 120 9.79 -0.69 -8.15
C GLY A 120 10.67 -0.17 -9.29
N ILE A 121 11.49 0.87 -9.06
CA ILE A 121 12.45 1.39 -10.03
C ILE A 121 13.55 0.35 -10.28
N GLN A 122 14.14 -0.19 -9.23
CA GLN A 122 15.20 -1.20 -9.36
C GLN A 122 14.70 -2.45 -10.09
N SER A 123 13.57 -2.97 -9.67
CA SER A 123 12.99 -4.19 -10.24
C SER A 123 12.53 -4.04 -11.71
N SER A 124 12.20 -2.82 -12.16
CA SER A 124 11.81 -2.59 -13.56
C SER A 124 13.01 -2.47 -14.52
N GLY A 125 14.20 -2.16 -13.99
CA GLY A 125 15.39 -1.84 -14.78
C GLY A 125 15.26 -0.55 -15.59
N GLU A 126 14.20 0.24 -15.35
CA GLU A 126 13.92 1.50 -16.04
C GLU A 126 13.44 2.55 -15.03
N LYS A 127 13.95 3.79 -15.12
CA LYS A 127 13.60 4.86 -14.18
C LYS A 127 12.34 5.63 -14.59
N THR A 128 12.07 5.75 -15.89
CA THR A 128 11.02 6.65 -16.42
C THR A 128 9.60 6.13 -16.18
N ALA A 129 9.32 4.88 -16.50
CA ALA A 129 7.97 4.31 -16.39
C ALA A 129 7.46 4.26 -14.93
N PRO A 130 8.25 3.79 -13.92
CA PRO A 130 7.83 3.84 -12.52
C PRO A 130 7.62 5.26 -11.99
N LEU A 131 8.47 6.21 -12.37
CA LEU A 131 8.32 7.61 -11.96
C LEU A 131 7.07 8.25 -12.55
N LEU A 132 6.77 8.02 -13.84
CA LEU A 132 5.53 8.47 -14.46
C LEU A 132 4.32 7.84 -13.78
N GLY A 133 4.37 6.53 -13.50
CA GLY A 133 3.34 5.82 -12.74
C GLY A 133 3.11 6.42 -11.36
N ALA A 134 4.18 6.75 -10.63
CA ALA A 134 4.10 7.40 -9.33
C ALA A 134 3.45 8.79 -9.40
N VAL A 135 3.85 9.62 -10.38
CA VAL A 135 3.25 10.95 -10.58
C VAL A 135 1.77 10.85 -10.92
N LEU A 136 1.39 9.97 -11.86
CA LEU A 136 0.01 9.75 -12.24
C LEU A 136 -0.83 9.17 -11.08
N GLY A 137 -0.28 8.23 -10.33
CA GLY A 137 -0.90 7.65 -9.13
C GLY A 137 -1.14 8.70 -8.05
N LEU A 138 -0.14 9.55 -7.79
CA LEU A 138 -0.24 10.64 -6.82
C LEU A 138 -1.28 11.68 -7.27
N ALA A 139 -1.25 12.10 -8.54
CA ALA A 139 -2.26 13.00 -9.10
C ALA A 139 -3.68 12.43 -8.97
N THR A 140 -3.86 11.16 -9.30
CA THR A 140 -5.14 10.47 -9.15
C THR A 140 -5.59 10.42 -7.69
N SER A 141 -4.69 10.14 -6.76
CA SER A 141 -5.01 10.12 -5.32
C SER A 141 -5.43 11.49 -4.79
N VAL A 142 -4.80 12.56 -5.26
CA VAL A 142 -5.18 13.95 -4.92
C VAL A 142 -6.57 14.27 -5.46
N VAL A 143 -6.86 13.94 -6.72
CA VAL A 143 -8.20 14.14 -7.32
C VAL A 143 -9.26 13.38 -6.53
N LEU A 144 -9.06 12.11 -6.25
CA LEU A 144 -9.97 11.31 -5.43
C LEU A 144 -10.15 11.89 -4.03
N GLY A 145 -9.07 12.35 -3.39
CA GLY A 145 -9.11 13.00 -2.08
C GLY A 145 -9.97 14.28 -2.09
N VAL A 146 -9.85 15.11 -3.13
CA VAL A 146 -10.67 16.33 -3.29
C VAL A 146 -12.13 15.97 -3.55
N LEU A 147 -12.41 14.98 -4.39
CA LEU A 147 -13.78 14.52 -4.67
C LEU A 147 -14.45 13.95 -3.42
N MET A 148 -13.72 13.18 -2.61
CA MET A 148 -14.21 12.69 -1.32
C MET A 148 -14.46 13.84 -0.33
N TYR A 149 -13.54 14.80 -0.25
CA TYR A 149 -13.71 15.98 0.60
C TYR A 149 -14.97 16.77 0.25
N ARG A 150 -15.23 16.96 -1.05
CA ARG A 150 -16.44 17.63 -1.56
C ARG A 150 -17.72 16.79 -1.45
N GLY A 151 -17.61 15.53 -1.02
CA GLY A 151 -18.74 14.60 -0.93
C GLY A 151 -19.29 14.13 -2.28
N ALA A 152 -18.59 14.43 -3.38
CA ALA A 152 -18.99 14.05 -4.75
C ALA A 152 -18.90 12.53 -4.98
N VAL A 153 -18.02 11.83 -4.26
CA VAL A 153 -17.82 10.39 -4.38
C VAL A 153 -17.92 9.72 -3.01
N LYS A 154 -18.79 8.73 -2.90
CA LYS A 154 -18.87 7.83 -1.75
C LYS A 154 -18.13 6.54 -2.10
N LEU A 155 -16.83 6.49 -1.83
CA LEU A 155 -16.04 5.28 -2.07
C LEU A 155 -16.36 4.20 -1.04
N ASN A 156 -16.63 3.00 -1.52
CA ASN A 156 -16.63 1.81 -0.68
C ASN A 156 -15.17 1.42 -0.37
N LEU A 157 -14.63 1.99 0.71
CA LEU A 157 -13.25 1.74 1.12
C LEU A 157 -12.94 0.25 1.28
N GLY A 158 -13.92 -0.55 1.72
CA GLY A 158 -13.74 -1.99 1.86
C GLY A 158 -13.51 -2.68 0.50
N ALA A 159 -14.31 -2.32 -0.52
CA ALA A 159 -14.12 -2.85 -1.86
C ALA A 159 -12.82 -2.34 -2.50
N LEU A 160 -12.51 -1.05 -2.32
CA LEU A 160 -11.26 -0.46 -2.81
C LEU A 160 -10.05 -1.21 -2.24
N PHE A 161 -9.96 -1.34 -0.91
CA PHE A 161 -8.84 -2.03 -0.26
C PHE A 161 -8.76 -3.52 -0.59
N LYS A 162 -9.90 -4.17 -0.88
CA LYS A 162 -9.90 -5.56 -1.32
C LYS A 162 -9.19 -5.73 -2.67
N TRP A 163 -9.50 -4.90 -3.65
CA TRP A 163 -8.92 -5.02 -4.99
C TRP A 163 -7.50 -4.47 -5.07
N THR A 164 -7.24 -3.32 -4.45
CA THR A 164 -5.88 -2.74 -4.41
C THR A 164 -4.94 -3.62 -3.58
N GLY A 165 -5.40 -4.20 -2.47
CA GLY A 165 -4.60 -5.12 -1.69
C GLY A 165 -4.25 -6.40 -2.45
N ALA A 166 -5.19 -6.97 -3.21
CA ALA A 166 -4.90 -8.12 -4.07
C ALA A 166 -3.88 -7.78 -5.17
N ALA A 167 -4.02 -6.61 -5.80
CA ALA A 167 -3.04 -6.12 -6.78
C ALA A 167 -1.65 -5.93 -6.16
N LEU A 168 -1.58 -5.36 -4.95
CA LEU A 168 -0.33 -5.16 -4.22
C LEU A 168 0.36 -6.48 -3.85
N VAL A 169 -0.38 -7.56 -3.56
CA VAL A 169 0.22 -8.90 -3.34
C VAL A 169 0.94 -9.37 -4.61
N ILE A 170 0.34 -9.17 -5.78
CA ILE A 170 0.94 -9.58 -7.05
C ILE A 170 2.20 -8.76 -7.34
N VAL A 171 2.14 -7.44 -7.15
CA VAL A 171 3.30 -6.54 -7.30
C VAL A 171 4.41 -6.92 -6.33
N ALA A 172 4.09 -7.17 -5.06
CA ALA A 172 5.07 -7.60 -4.06
C ALA A 172 5.73 -8.93 -4.43
N GLY A 173 4.97 -9.86 -5.03
CA GLY A 173 5.52 -11.09 -5.58
C GLY A 173 6.56 -10.83 -6.68
N GLY A 174 6.31 -9.86 -7.57
CA GLY A 174 7.28 -9.45 -8.59
C GLY A 174 8.55 -8.82 -7.99
N VAL A 175 8.40 -7.98 -6.96
CA VAL A 175 9.55 -7.39 -6.23
C VAL A 175 10.33 -8.49 -5.50
N LEU A 176 9.65 -9.50 -4.93
CA LEU A 176 10.30 -10.65 -4.31
C LEU A 176 11.13 -11.45 -5.32
N ARG A 177 10.54 -11.74 -6.49
CA ARG A 177 11.24 -12.40 -7.58
C ARG A 177 12.51 -11.64 -7.97
N TYR A 178 12.41 -10.32 -8.15
CA TYR A 178 13.54 -9.47 -8.47
C TYR A 178 14.63 -9.56 -7.39
N GLY A 179 14.28 -9.46 -6.11
CA GLY A 179 15.25 -9.60 -5.03
C GLY A 179 15.96 -10.97 -5.01
N VAL A 180 15.25 -12.04 -5.41
CA VAL A 180 15.86 -13.37 -5.57
C VAL A 180 16.80 -13.41 -6.75
N HIS A 181 16.46 -12.77 -7.86
CA HIS A 181 17.30 -12.64 -9.03
C HIS A 181 18.64 -11.98 -8.69
N GLU A 182 18.64 -10.85 -7.98
CA GLU A 182 19.83 -10.18 -7.49
C GLU A 182 20.74 -11.09 -6.64
N PHE A 183 20.15 -11.93 -5.80
CA PHE A 183 20.91 -12.91 -5.02
C PHE A 183 21.43 -14.08 -5.87
N GLN A 184 20.80 -14.40 -7.01
CA GLN A 184 21.35 -15.36 -7.97
C GLN A 184 22.55 -14.76 -8.71
N GLU A 185 22.50 -13.50 -9.18
CA GLU A 185 23.62 -12.78 -9.78
C GLU A 185 24.83 -12.68 -8.82
N LEU A 186 24.59 -12.54 -7.53
CA LEU A 186 25.64 -12.60 -6.51
C LEU A 186 26.23 -14.00 -6.30
N GLY A 187 25.62 -15.03 -6.87
CA GLY A 187 25.98 -16.43 -6.63
C GLY A 187 25.58 -16.95 -5.25
N TRP A 188 24.72 -16.25 -4.52
CA TRP A 188 24.22 -16.71 -3.22
C TRP A 188 23.13 -17.76 -3.36
N PHE A 189 22.35 -17.69 -4.45
CA PHE A 189 21.35 -18.70 -4.79
C PHE A 189 21.71 -19.39 -6.12
N PRO A 190 21.45 -20.69 -6.25
CA PRO A 190 21.72 -21.43 -7.49
C PRO A 190 20.62 -21.16 -8.53
N GLY A 191 20.97 -21.43 -9.81
CA GLY A 191 19.97 -21.58 -10.87
C GLY A 191 19.77 -20.36 -11.75
N GLU A 192 20.67 -19.39 -11.78
CA GLU A 192 20.65 -18.26 -12.70
C GLU A 192 20.55 -18.72 -14.16
N ASP A 193 21.36 -19.70 -14.56
CA ASP A 193 21.38 -20.26 -15.93
C ASP A 193 20.25 -21.24 -16.24
N ASN A 194 19.43 -21.62 -15.25
CA ASN A 194 18.35 -22.60 -15.40
C ASN A 194 17.02 -21.91 -15.72
N GLY A 195 16.85 -21.42 -16.95
CA GLY A 195 15.60 -20.85 -17.43
C GLY A 195 14.43 -21.84 -17.32
N ALA A 196 13.38 -21.47 -16.56
CA ALA A 196 12.16 -22.24 -16.44
C ALA A 196 11.17 -21.92 -17.55
N ILE A 197 11.09 -20.66 -17.88
CA ILE A 197 10.08 -20.08 -18.77
C ILE A 197 10.78 -19.08 -19.67
N ASP A 198 10.58 -19.22 -20.95
CA ASP A 198 10.98 -18.25 -21.97
C ASP A 198 9.80 -17.97 -22.90
N PHE A 199 9.11 -16.86 -22.63
CA PHE A 199 8.05 -16.34 -23.49
C PHE A 199 8.53 -15.21 -24.40
N SER A 200 9.83 -14.97 -24.51
CA SER A 200 10.41 -13.88 -25.32
C SER A 200 10.00 -13.97 -26.79
N SER A 201 9.74 -15.18 -27.30
CA SER A 201 9.23 -15.42 -28.64
C SER A 201 7.77 -15.02 -28.85
N THR A 202 6.97 -15.02 -27.78
CA THR A 202 5.53 -14.71 -27.85
C THR A 202 5.25 -13.27 -27.38
N ILE A 203 5.97 -12.81 -26.35
CA ILE A 203 5.86 -11.46 -25.82
C ILE A 203 7.26 -10.85 -25.89
N ALA A 204 7.51 -10.06 -26.94
CA ALA A 204 8.79 -9.38 -27.05
C ALA A 204 8.99 -8.47 -25.81
N PRO A 205 10.17 -8.51 -25.16
CA PRO A 205 10.45 -7.70 -23.96
C PRO A 205 10.17 -6.22 -24.15
N ASP A 206 10.44 -5.70 -25.36
CA ASP A 206 10.25 -4.30 -25.74
C ASP A 206 8.84 -3.98 -26.27
N SER A 207 7.92 -4.97 -26.28
CA SER A 207 6.53 -4.73 -26.66
C SER A 207 5.79 -3.96 -25.56
N VAL A 208 4.74 -3.22 -25.95
CA VAL A 208 3.87 -2.52 -24.99
C VAL A 208 3.32 -3.49 -23.93
N VAL A 209 2.96 -4.70 -24.34
CA VAL A 209 2.46 -5.74 -23.41
C VAL A 209 3.58 -6.23 -22.50
N GLY A 210 4.77 -6.47 -23.01
CA GLY A 210 5.94 -6.86 -22.21
C GLY A 210 6.32 -5.79 -21.19
N THR A 211 6.37 -4.54 -21.62
CA THR A 211 6.63 -3.38 -20.75
C THR A 211 5.56 -3.22 -19.66
N LEU A 212 4.27 -3.41 -19.99
CA LEU A 212 3.20 -3.35 -19.00
C LEU A 212 3.27 -4.50 -18.00
N ILE A 213 3.53 -5.74 -18.45
CA ILE A 213 3.69 -6.88 -17.54
C ILE A 213 4.91 -6.67 -16.64
N LYS A 214 6.04 -6.27 -17.21
CA LYS A 214 7.24 -5.95 -16.43
C LYS A 214 6.99 -4.80 -15.44
N GLY A 215 6.37 -3.72 -15.89
CA GLY A 215 6.12 -2.53 -15.06
C GLY A 215 5.03 -2.72 -13.98
N LEU A 216 3.96 -3.51 -14.25
CA LEU A 216 2.86 -3.71 -13.32
C LEU A 216 3.07 -4.89 -12.38
N VAL A 217 3.60 -5.99 -12.88
CA VAL A 217 3.68 -7.26 -12.14
C VAL A 217 5.13 -7.65 -11.86
N ASN A 218 6.06 -6.92 -12.48
CA ASN A 218 7.50 -7.18 -12.44
C ASN A 218 7.86 -8.62 -12.85
N LEU A 219 7.15 -9.17 -13.82
CA LEU A 219 7.47 -10.45 -14.44
C LEU A 219 8.26 -10.20 -15.74
N THR A 220 9.42 -10.82 -15.86
CA THR A 220 10.22 -10.83 -17.08
C THR A 220 9.81 -12.01 -17.95
N PRO A 221 9.93 -11.91 -19.29
CA PRO A 221 9.66 -13.03 -20.18
C PRO A 221 10.54 -14.25 -19.93
N THR A 222 11.73 -14.04 -19.37
CA THR A 222 12.69 -15.09 -18.98
C THR A 222 12.80 -15.14 -17.47
N MET A 223 12.53 -16.28 -16.85
CA MET A 223 12.62 -16.49 -15.42
C MET A 223 13.28 -17.82 -15.11
N SER A 224 14.07 -17.87 -14.03
CA SER A 224 14.62 -19.12 -13.51
C SER A 224 13.54 -19.94 -12.78
N TRP A 225 13.76 -21.24 -12.64
CA TRP A 225 12.87 -22.12 -11.86
C TRP A 225 12.70 -21.64 -10.41
N LEU A 226 13.77 -21.15 -9.80
CA LEU A 226 13.74 -20.65 -8.43
C LEU A 226 12.85 -19.41 -8.31
N GLU A 227 12.97 -18.47 -9.25
CA GLU A 227 12.13 -17.26 -9.29
C GLU A 227 10.65 -17.60 -9.40
N VAL A 228 10.28 -18.53 -10.29
CA VAL A 228 8.87 -18.95 -10.48
C VAL A 228 8.33 -19.62 -9.22
N VAL A 229 9.09 -20.55 -8.63
CA VAL A 229 8.68 -21.26 -7.42
C VAL A 229 8.50 -20.28 -6.25
N ILE A 230 9.44 -19.36 -6.05
CA ILE A 230 9.34 -18.37 -4.97
C ILE A 230 8.17 -17.41 -5.21
N TRP A 231 7.97 -16.93 -6.43
CA TRP A 231 6.84 -16.08 -6.78
C TRP A 231 5.51 -16.78 -6.49
N LEU A 232 5.31 -18.02 -6.95
CA LEU A 232 4.09 -18.79 -6.70
C LEU A 232 3.90 -19.10 -5.21
N SER A 233 4.97 -19.50 -4.52
CA SER A 233 4.93 -19.82 -3.08
C SER A 233 4.59 -18.63 -2.20
N TYR A 234 4.84 -17.41 -2.66
CA TYR A 234 4.45 -16.18 -2.00
C TYR A 234 3.03 -15.74 -2.39
N VAL A 235 2.77 -15.58 -3.70
CA VAL A 235 1.53 -14.96 -4.20
C VAL A 235 0.30 -15.81 -3.88
N VAL A 236 0.38 -17.13 -4.13
CA VAL A 236 -0.80 -18.01 -3.95
C VAL A 236 -1.26 -18.08 -2.48
N PRO A 237 -0.40 -18.45 -1.50
CA PRO A 237 -0.85 -18.53 -0.11
C PRO A 237 -1.19 -17.15 0.46
N THR A 238 -0.49 -16.08 0.06
CA THR A 238 -0.76 -14.73 0.53
C THR A 238 -2.13 -14.24 0.04
N LEU A 239 -2.50 -14.48 -1.23
CA LEU A 239 -3.84 -14.16 -1.75
C LEU A 239 -4.93 -14.96 -1.04
N ILE A 240 -4.73 -16.28 -0.86
CA ILE A 240 -5.68 -17.13 -0.14
C ILE A 240 -5.90 -16.61 1.27
N LEU A 241 -4.82 -16.35 2.01
CA LEU A 241 -4.89 -15.83 3.37
C LEU A 241 -5.54 -14.44 3.42
N PHE A 242 -5.21 -13.57 2.48
CA PHE A 242 -5.78 -12.24 2.38
C PHE A 242 -7.30 -12.26 2.17
N PHE A 243 -7.79 -13.04 1.21
CA PHE A 243 -9.24 -13.19 0.98
C PHE A 243 -9.95 -13.88 2.15
N TRP A 244 -9.31 -14.82 2.80
CA TRP A 244 -9.84 -15.48 3.98
C TRP A 244 -9.98 -14.51 5.18
N VAL A 245 -8.97 -13.66 5.44
CA VAL A 245 -9.02 -12.63 6.49
C VAL A 245 -10.15 -11.62 6.23
N ILE A 246 -10.30 -11.17 4.98
CA ILE A 246 -11.38 -10.25 4.60
C ILE A 246 -12.75 -10.93 4.70
N GLY A 247 -12.87 -12.16 4.24
CA GLY A 247 -14.13 -12.93 4.23
C GLY A 247 -14.66 -13.25 5.63
N ARG A 248 -13.79 -13.58 6.58
CA ARG A 248 -14.17 -13.81 7.98
C ARG A 248 -14.80 -12.59 8.64
N LYS A 249 -14.31 -11.40 8.35
CA LYS A 249 -14.78 -10.14 8.94
C LYS A 249 -16.09 -9.63 8.34
N SER A 250 -16.52 -10.16 7.17
CA SER A 250 -17.83 -9.85 6.58
C SER A 250 -19.00 -10.54 7.34
N LYS A 251 -18.70 -11.55 8.14
CA LYS A 251 -19.70 -12.35 8.91
C LYS A 251 -19.88 -11.92 10.37
N SER A 252 -19.53 -10.69 10.74
CA SER A 252 -19.85 -10.20 12.11
C SER A 252 -21.36 -10.17 12.32
N PRO A 253 -21.87 -10.66 13.49
CA PRO A 253 -23.30 -10.76 13.75
C PRO A 253 -23.94 -9.37 13.66
N LYS A 254 -25.12 -9.27 13.03
CA LYS A 254 -26.03 -8.14 13.25
C LYS A 254 -26.25 -8.08 14.76
N LEU A 255 -25.88 -6.95 15.37
CA LEU A 255 -26.31 -6.63 16.73
C LEU A 255 -27.83 -6.77 16.74
N VAL A 256 -28.33 -7.82 17.37
CA VAL A 256 -29.72 -7.94 17.77
C VAL A 256 -29.90 -6.85 18.83
N VAL A 257 -30.56 -5.77 18.47
CA VAL A 257 -30.99 -4.76 19.42
C VAL A 257 -31.97 -5.45 20.36
N PRO A 258 -31.66 -5.62 21.66
CA PRO A 258 -32.64 -6.15 22.60
C PRO A 258 -33.70 -5.05 22.83
N GLY A 259 -34.89 -5.23 22.26
CA GLY A 259 -35.98 -4.27 22.52
C GLY A 259 -37.14 -4.25 21.54
N GLU A 260 -37.13 -5.02 20.46
CA GLU A 260 -38.36 -5.22 19.68
C GLU A 260 -39.02 -6.57 20.03
N THR A 261 -39.52 -6.65 21.25
CA THR A 261 -40.59 -7.59 21.57
C THR A 261 -41.84 -7.15 20.83
N SER A 262 -42.16 -7.87 19.77
CA SER A 262 -43.42 -7.78 19.08
C SER A 262 -44.58 -8.04 20.06
N THR A 263 -45.12 -7.00 20.64
CA THR A 263 -46.42 -7.05 21.32
C THR A 263 -47.48 -6.95 20.24
N LYS A 264 -47.80 -8.07 19.62
CA LYS A 264 -49.11 -8.31 18.98
C LYS A 264 -49.99 -9.03 19.98
N GLU A 265 -50.54 -8.28 20.93
CA GLU A 265 -51.77 -8.73 21.61
C GLU A 265 -52.96 -8.40 20.71
N PRO A 266 -53.86 -9.36 20.46
CA PRO A 266 -55.13 -9.06 19.81
C PRO A 266 -56.06 -8.34 20.79
N VAL A 267 -56.48 -7.15 20.41
CA VAL A 267 -57.58 -6.45 21.12
C VAL A 267 -58.86 -7.22 20.90
N GLU A 268 -59.29 -7.95 21.92
CA GLU A 268 -60.67 -8.47 22.03
C GLU A 268 -61.62 -7.30 22.25
N VAL A 269 -62.53 -7.08 21.34
CA VAL A 269 -63.65 -6.14 21.45
C VAL A 269 -64.79 -6.87 22.17
N PRO A 270 -65.25 -6.43 23.37
CA PRO A 270 -66.44 -7.00 24.02
C PRO A 270 -67.71 -6.54 23.29
N ARG A 271 -68.64 -7.44 23.12
CA ARG A 271 -70.01 -7.22 22.64
C ARG A 271 -70.87 -6.50 23.69
#